data_aa248c368f71c5493772252af4be6fb7
#
_entry.id   aa248c368f71c5493772252af4be6fb7
#
_cell.length_a   1.000
_cell.length_b   1.000
_cell.length_c   1.000
_cell.angle_alpha   90.00
_cell.angle_beta   90.00
_cell.angle_gamma   90.00
#
_symmetry.space_group_name_H-M   'P 1'
#
loop_
_entity.id
_entity.type
_entity.pdbx_description
1 polymer ?
#
loop_
_entity_poly.entity_id
_entity_poly.type
_entity_poly.pdbx_seq_one_letter_code
_entity_poly.pdbx_strand_id
1 'polypeptide(L)'
;MSMNTVPERLAALREAMKANGVDVYLIPVGDPHASEYMPDHYTALTYFSGFHGENSNFVVTMTESAVWADGRYFVQAEKEIAGTEIQLMRMGEPGVPTAEQYCGKVLPEGGKLGLCGLTASCGLVRSLQKELDAKKGTIKLLNLEDELWTEGRPALPATPAWLLPKEYAGFSPAEKLGQLRAKLSELGCTAQLVGKLDNLAWLLNLRAMDIQCTPYAMAYCYVTPDKATLFINTARVSAEAAAELKENGVELAEYDDVLTFLAAQTEEQTVLADPVSVNYAVYQTLQANPALTVKDEADPLLPMKGVKNEVELAHTREAHIRDGVAMVRFQIELENRLAAGEELTELTIDEILHKYRSAQDKFLTESFGTIAAYGPNAAMMHYHATEEDHAKLEKKGFLLVDSGATYMDGTTDITRTYPLGGLTEDERLFYTWTLQCHIDIARAVWLDYCDGHMLDTIAREPLWRHLINYRCGTGHSVSHVGNVHEGPHALNGRNTTVFKPGMIVTDEPGVYEGGVVGIRIENELECYHKASNQYGEFLAFCPITFVPIATSPIVPGVLSRDELDWLNAYHREVFEKLAPRLTEDERDWLAKKCAAIGA
;
A
#
# COMPACT_ATOMS: atom_id res chain seq x y z
N MET A 1 9.68 25.92 24.81
CA MET A 1 10.49 24.86 25.49
C MET A 1 10.44 23.63 24.58
N SER A 2 11.56 23.06 24.28
CA SER A 2 11.61 21.80 23.51
C SER A 2 10.89 20.70 24.30
N MET A 3 9.87 20.08 23.70
CA MET A 3 9.12 18.95 24.30
C MET A 3 9.80 17.66 23.87
N ASN A 4 10.73 17.17 24.68
CA ASN A 4 11.61 16.06 24.29
C ASN A 4 11.02 14.67 24.63
N THR A 5 10.02 14.59 25.51
CA THR A 5 9.45 13.31 25.97
C THR A 5 7.95 13.22 25.70
N VAL A 6 7.45 12.00 25.54
CA VAL A 6 6.01 11.73 25.38
C VAL A 6 5.18 12.34 26.52
N PRO A 7 5.54 12.20 27.82
CA PRO A 7 4.79 12.85 28.91
C PRO A 7 4.70 14.37 28.78
N GLU A 8 5.77 15.06 28.34
CA GLU A 8 5.76 16.52 28.14
C GLU A 8 4.82 16.93 27.01
N ARG A 9 4.83 16.15 25.90
CA ARG A 9 3.93 16.38 24.74
C ARG A 9 2.47 16.16 25.09
N LEU A 10 2.16 15.12 25.88
CA LEU A 10 0.80 14.86 26.38
C LEU A 10 0.31 15.94 27.33
N ALA A 11 1.18 16.42 28.22
CA ALA A 11 0.83 17.53 29.11
C ALA A 11 0.51 18.81 28.31
N ALA A 12 1.32 19.15 27.32
CA ALA A 12 1.07 20.31 26.44
C ALA A 12 -0.23 20.14 25.64
N LEU A 13 -0.50 18.96 25.11
CA LEU A 13 -1.73 18.67 24.37
C LEU A 13 -2.97 18.84 25.29
N ARG A 14 -2.94 18.35 26.52
CA ARG A 14 -4.04 18.55 27.49
C ARG A 14 -4.27 20.01 27.86
N GLU A 15 -3.21 20.80 28.02
CA GLU A 15 -3.36 22.26 28.25
C GLU A 15 -3.99 22.96 27.03
N ALA A 16 -3.59 22.60 25.81
CA ALA A 16 -4.20 23.11 24.58
C ALA A 16 -5.66 22.65 24.44
N MET A 17 -5.98 21.40 24.75
CA MET A 17 -7.36 20.88 24.79
C MET A 17 -8.22 21.72 25.78
N LYS A 18 -7.73 21.94 26.97
CA LYS A 18 -8.41 22.75 28.00
C LYS A 18 -8.63 24.19 27.55
N ALA A 19 -7.60 24.82 26.98
CA ALA A 19 -7.70 26.19 26.45
C ALA A 19 -8.75 26.31 25.34
N ASN A 20 -8.92 25.26 24.55
CA ASN A 20 -9.89 25.18 23.46
C ASN A 20 -11.28 24.65 23.89
N GLY A 21 -11.45 24.25 25.14
CA GLY A 21 -12.70 23.67 25.66
C GLY A 21 -13.05 22.34 25.01
N VAL A 22 -12.05 21.46 24.84
CA VAL A 22 -12.15 20.13 24.25
C VAL A 22 -11.87 19.09 25.35
N ASP A 23 -12.73 18.10 25.45
CA ASP A 23 -12.67 17.05 26.49
C ASP A 23 -11.89 15.81 26.03
N VAL A 24 -11.96 15.51 24.74
CA VAL A 24 -11.29 14.37 24.07
C VAL A 24 -10.64 14.89 22.79
N TYR A 25 -9.40 14.47 22.51
CA TYR A 25 -8.71 14.78 21.27
C TYR A 25 -8.30 13.48 20.56
N LEU A 26 -8.60 13.36 19.27
CA LEU A 26 -8.27 12.19 18.47
C LEU A 26 -7.26 12.59 17.39
N ILE A 27 -6.17 11.85 17.32
CA ILE A 27 -5.13 11.96 16.28
C ILE A 27 -5.15 10.63 15.49
N PRO A 28 -5.73 10.60 14.28
CA PRO A 28 -5.63 9.43 13.41
C PRO A 28 -4.24 9.36 12.76
N VAL A 29 -3.82 8.18 12.36
CA VAL A 29 -2.80 8.08 11.31
C VAL A 29 -3.43 8.53 10.01
N GLY A 30 -2.87 9.55 9.40
CA GLY A 30 -3.41 10.10 8.15
C GLY A 30 -2.77 11.42 7.75
N ASP A 31 -2.88 11.71 6.47
CA ASP A 31 -2.51 12.96 5.84
C ASP A 31 -3.73 13.57 5.10
N PRO A 32 -3.62 14.75 4.50
CA PRO A 32 -4.74 15.36 3.77
C PRO A 32 -5.26 14.59 2.56
N HIS A 33 -4.56 13.55 2.13
CA HIS A 33 -4.80 12.81 0.89
C HIS A 33 -5.21 11.35 1.12
N ALA A 34 -5.35 10.93 2.38
CA ALA A 34 -5.60 9.53 2.77
C ALA A 34 -4.53 8.58 2.17
N SER A 35 -3.26 9.00 2.22
CA SER A 35 -2.13 8.19 1.77
C SER A 35 -1.87 7.05 2.74
N GLU A 36 -1.46 5.90 2.23
CA GLU A 36 -1.01 4.77 3.05
C GLU A 36 0.37 5.08 3.64
N TYR A 37 1.33 5.42 2.79
CA TYR A 37 2.61 6.00 3.20
C TYR A 37 2.49 7.51 3.15
N MET A 38 2.78 8.18 4.25
CA MET A 38 2.61 9.62 4.35
C MET A 38 3.94 10.33 4.59
N PRO A 39 4.05 11.60 4.21
CA PRO A 39 5.23 12.38 4.56
C PRO A 39 5.41 12.47 6.07
N ASP A 40 6.67 12.49 6.53
CA ASP A 40 7.03 12.63 7.95
C ASP A 40 6.40 13.86 8.63
N HIS A 41 6.05 14.89 7.85
CA HIS A 41 5.32 16.06 8.32
C HIS A 41 4.00 15.72 9.04
N TYR A 42 3.36 14.61 8.64
CA TYR A 42 2.04 14.19 9.14
C TYR A 42 2.11 13.05 10.17
N THR A 43 3.29 12.68 10.66
CA THR A 43 3.45 11.64 11.68
C THR A 43 3.15 12.11 13.10
N ALA A 44 2.09 12.92 13.26
CA ALA A 44 1.70 13.48 14.55
C ALA A 44 1.38 12.40 15.60
N LEU A 45 0.75 11.29 15.20
CA LEU A 45 0.49 10.18 16.12
C LEU A 45 1.79 9.69 16.74
N THR A 46 2.83 9.45 15.94
CA THR A 46 4.16 9.05 16.41
C THR A 46 4.79 10.09 17.31
N TYR A 47 4.70 11.37 16.94
CA TYR A 47 5.24 12.44 17.76
C TYR A 47 4.62 12.47 19.17
N PHE A 48 3.29 12.39 19.28
CA PHE A 48 2.62 12.47 20.58
C PHE A 48 2.62 11.17 21.39
N SER A 49 2.63 10.01 20.73
CA SER A 49 2.55 8.71 21.42
C SER A 49 3.89 7.97 21.54
N GLY A 50 4.85 8.25 20.65
CA GLY A 50 6.07 7.46 20.50
C GLY A 50 5.87 6.14 19.74
N PHE A 51 4.66 5.84 19.27
CA PHE A 51 4.34 4.63 18.52
C PHE A 51 4.45 4.83 17.00
N HIS A 52 5.17 3.94 16.33
CA HIS A 52 5.35 3.92 14.89
C HIS A 52 4.51 2.80 14.27
N GLY A 53 3.26 3.07 13.96
CA GLY A 53 2.38 2.08 13.33
C GLY A 53 1.45 2.73 12.31
N GLU A 54 1.19 1.99 11.26
CA GLU A 54 0.17 2.31 10.26
C GLU A 54 -1.23 1.94 10.78
N ASN A 55 -2.28 2.42 10.15
CA ASN A 55 -3.67 2.09 10.48
C ASN A 55 -3.97 2.16 11.99
N SER A 56 -3.63 3.27 12.62
CA SER A 56 -3.74 3.47 14.07
C SER A 56 -4.51 4.74 14.40
N ASN A 57 -5.03 4.81 15.62
CA ASN A 57 -5.66 6.00 16.18
C ASN A 57 -5.09 6.25 17.57
N PHE A 58 -4.89 7.52 17.92
CA PHE A 58 -4.47 7.91 19.25
C PHE A 58 -5.52 8.83 19.88
N VAL A 59 -6.05 8.44 21.03
CA VAL A 59 -7.07 9.19 21.75
C VAL A 59 -6.51 9.68 23.07
N VAL A 60 -6.66 10.99 23.31
CA VAL A 60 -6.22 11.66 24.55
C VAL A 60 -7.42 12.27 25.23
N THR A 61 -7.62 11.97 26.52
CA THR A 61 -8.55 12.64 27.42
C THR A 61 -7.78 13.50 28.41
N MET A 62 -8.46 14.21 29.29
CA MET A 62 -7.82 15.01 30.33
C MET A 62 -7.01 14.17 31.33
N THR A 63 -7.25 12.85 31.43
CA THR A 63 -6.64 11.98 32.45
C THR A 63 -6.03 10.70 31.90
N GLU A 64 -6.40 10.27 30.69
CA GLU A 64 -6.00 8.99 30.10
C GLU A 64 -5.59 9.21 28.65
N SER A 65 -4.80 8.28 28.11
CA SER A 65 -4.48 8.22 26.70
C SER A 65 -4.39 6.76 26.24
N ALA A 66 -4.80 6.50 25.00
CA ALA A 66 -4.80 5.15 24.44
C ALA A 66 -4.48 5.17 22.94
N VAL A 67 -3.70 4.19 22.48
CA VAL A 67 -3.39 3.96 21.08
C VAL A 67 -4.05 2.66 20.61
N TRP A 68 -4.74 2.72 19.49
CA TRP A 68 -5.27 1.55 18.78
C TRP A 68 -4.25 1.09 17.75
N ALA A 69 -3.85 -0.17 17.84
CA ALA A 69 -2.96 -0.81 16.87
C ALA A 69 -3.62 -2.08 16.33
N ASP A 70 -3.41 -2.42 15.07
CA ASP A 70 -3.87 -3.69 14.51
C ASP A 70 -2.89 -4.86 14.80
N GLY A 71 -3.30 -6.07 14.44
CA GLY A 71 -2.58 -7.29 14.82
C GLY A 71 -1.15 -7.39 14.32
N ARG A 72 -0.77 -6.62 13.29
CA ARG A 72 0.60 -6.56 12.76
C ARG A 72 1.56 -5.88 13.73
N TYR A 73 1.07 -4.95 14.55
CA TYR A 73 1.86 -4.04 15.38
C TYR A 73 1.74 -4.28 16.89
N PHE A 74 1.02 -5.28 17.38
CA PHE A 74 0.82 -5.46 18.83
C PHE A 74 2.12 -5.53 19.62
N VAL A 75 3.09 -6.32 19.15
CA VAL A 75 4.38 -6.51 19.86
C VAL A 75 5.22 -5.24 19.83
N GLN A 76 5.24 -4.56 18.68
CA GLN A 76 5.95 -3.28 18.51
C GLN A 76 5.34 -2.20 19.42
N ALA A 77 4.02 -2.05 19.40
CA ALA A 77 3.33 -1.07 20.22
C ALA A 77 3.61 -1.28 21.72
N GLU A 78 3.59 -2.54 22.21
CA GLU A 78 3.94 -2.84 23.60
C GLU A 78 5.35 -2.39 23.98
N LYS A 79 6.32 -2.56 23.09
CA LYS A 79 7.71 -2.13 23.32
C LYS A 79 7.83 -0.60 23.30
N GLU A 80 7.25 0.06 22.30
CA GLU A 80 7.45 1.48 22.05
C GLU A 80 6.74 2.39 23.07
N ILE A 81 5.53 2.01 23.53
CA ILE A 81 4.83 2.78 24.57
C ILE A 81 5.20 2.38 26.01
N ALA A 82 6.10 1.39 26.17
CA ALA A 82 6.51 0.93 27.50
C ALA A 82 7.06 2.07 28.36
N GLY A 83 6.61 2.15 29.60
CA GLY A 83 7.03 3.21 30.54
C GLY A 83 6.31 4.56 30.36
N THR A 84 5.36 4.65 29.43
CA THR A 84 4.43 5.79 29.30
C THR A 84 3.10 5.49 30.01
N GLU A 85 2.20 6.47 30.07
CA GLU A 85 0.82 6.27 30.56
C GLU A 85 -0.13 5.68 29.50
N ILE A 86 0.34 5.51 28.25
CA ILE A 86 -0.50 5.17 27.11
C ILE A 86 -0.95 3.71 27.19
N GLN A 87 -2.25 3.46 27.05
CA GLN A 87 -2.83 2.13 27.00
C GLN A 87 -2.84 1.59 25.57
N LEU A 88 -2.43 0.33 25.38
CA LEU A 88 -2.57 -0.36 24.08
C LEU A 88 -3.97 -0.95 23.95
N MET A 89 -4.69 -0.52 22.91
CA MET A 89 -5.96 -1.09 22.48
C MET A 89 -5.73 -1.99 21.25
N ARG A 90 -5.81 -3.31 21.45
CA ARG A 90 -5.58 -4.30 20.38
C ARG A 90 -6.79 -4.41 19.49
N MET A 91 -6.73 -3.80 18.30
CA MET A 91 -7.85 -3.78 17.36
C MET A 91 -8.30 -5.18 16.95
N GLY A 92 -9.62 -5.40 16.99
CA GLY A 92 -10.23 -6.67 16.60
C GLY A 92 -10.23 -7.75 17.69
N GLU A 93 -9.57 -7.55 18.83
CA GLU A 93 -9.63 -8.50 19.93
C GLU A 93 -10.97 -8.41 20.69
N PRO A 94 -11.49 -9.55 21.21
CA PRO A 94 -12.76 -9.57 21.93
C PRO A 94 -12.79 -8.61 23.12
N GLY A 95 -13.80 -7.75 23.17
CA GLY A 95 -14.00 -6.79 24.26
C GLY A 95 -13.24 -5.47 24.12
N VAL A 96 -12.41 -5.30 23.10
CA VAL A 96 -11.74 -4.05 22.79
C VAL A 96 -12.65 -3.17 21.92
N PRO A 97 -13.06 -1.97 22.40
CA PRO A 97 -13.90 -1.06 21.62
C PRO A 97 -13.08 -0.45 20.45
N THR A 98 -13.74 -0.01 19.39
CA THR A 98 -13.09 0.86 18.41
C THR A 98 -12.74 2.22 19.01
N ALA A 99 -11.87 3.00 18.36
CA ALA A 99 -11.52 4.34 18.84
C ALA A 99 -12.76 5.25 18.92
N GLU A 100 -13.68 5.14 17.98
CA GLU A 100 -14.93 5.91 17.94
C GLU A 100 -15.84 5.52 19.11
N GLN A 101 -16.03 4.23 19.35
CA GLN A 101 -16.82 3.72 20.49
C GLN A 101 -16.22 4.16 21.83
N TYR A 102 -14.89 4.13 21.92
CA TYR A 102 -14.20 4.61 23.13
C TYR A 102 -14.41 6.11 23.31
N CYS A 103 -14.27 6.93 22.26
CA CYS A 103 -14.56 8.37 22.31
C CYS A 103 -15.99 8.63 22.78
N GLY A 104 -17.00 7.92 22.24
CA GLY A 104 -18.39 8.00 22.70
C GLY A 104 -18.57 7.61 24.17
N LYS A 105 -17.81 6.62 24.66
CA LYS A 105 -17.86 6.17 26.05
C LYS A 105 -17.28 7.20 27.03
N VAL A 106 -16.10 7.77 26.71
CA VAL A 106 -15.35 8.66 27.64
C VAL A 106 -15.79 10.11 27.59
N LEU A 107 -16.43 10.54 26.50
CA LEU A 107 -16.90 11.93 26.35
C LEU A 107 -17.96 12.23 27.43
N PRO A 108 -17.89 13.38 28.16
CA PRO A 108 -18.95 13.82 29.07
C PRO A 108 -20.22 14.22 28.30
N GLU A 109 -21.36 14.30 28.98
CA GLU A 109 -22.63 14.79 28.41
C GLU A 109 -22.44 16.22 27.88
N GLY A 110 -22.79 16.46 26.61
CA GLY A 110 -22.59 17.73 25.93
C GLY A 110 -21.12 18.10 25.68
N GLY A 111 -20.19 17.14 25.85
CA GLY A 111 -18.75 17.34 25.68
C GLY A 111 -18.33 17.57 24.22
N LYS A 112 -17.07 17.94 24.05
CA LYS A 112 -16.49 18.23 22.74
C LYS A 112 -15.30 17.34 22.44
N LEU A 113 -15.33 16.71 21.26
CA LEU A 113 -14.19 15.99 20.69
C LEU A 113 -13.47 16.90 19.69
N GLY A 114 -12.15 17.06 19.85
CA GLY A 114 -11.29 17.79 18.91
C GLY A 114 -10.56 16.84 17.97
N LEU A 115 -10.34 17.26 16.73
CA LEU A 115 -9.46 16.59 15.77
C LEU A 115 -9.07 17.53 14.63
N CYS A 116 -7.99 17.20 13.91
CA CYS A 116 -7.60 17.90 12.69
C CYS A 116 -8.48 17.45 11.51
N GLY A 117 -9.21 18.39 10.92
CA GLY A 117 -10.08 18.10 9.77
C GLY A 117 -9.34 17.77 8.48
N LEU A 118 -8.07 18.15 8.36
CA LEU A 118 -7.23 17.83 7.19
C LEU A 118 -6.74 16.38 7.20
N THR A 119 -6.50 15.80 8.37
CA THR A 119 -5.98 14.43 8.51
C THR A 119 -7.07 13.39 8.80
N ALA A 120 -8.30 13.84 9.10
CA ALA A 120 -9.44 12.96 9.34
C ALA A 120 -10.31 12.81 8.10
N SER A 121 -10.63 11.58 7.70
CA SER A 121 -11.57 11.33 6.61
C SER A 121 -13.00 11.71 7.00
N CYS A 122 -13.83 12.02 6.00
CA CYS A 122 -15.25 12.26 6.21
C CYS A 122 -15.95 11.04 6.86
N GLY A 123 -15.57 9.82 6.46
CA GLY A 123 -16.09 8.58 7.04
C GLY A 123 -15.79 8.45 8.53
N LEU A 124 -14.56 8.73 8.96
CA LEU A 124 -14.16 8.71 10.37
C LEU A 124 -14.99 9.71 11.18
N VAL A 125 -15.12 10.96 10.70
CA VAL A 125 -15.86 12.00 11.42
C VAL A 125 -17.34 11.64 11.56
N ARG A 126 -17.95 11.06 10.53
CA ARG A 126 -19.34 10.57 10.59
C ARG A 126 -19.51 9.43 11.60
N SER A 127 -18.58 8.48 11.64
CA SER A 127 -18.59 7.39 12.61
C SER A 127 -18.43 7.90 14.04
N LEU A 128 -17.53 8.85 14.26
CA LEU A 128 -17.37 9.53 15.55
C LEU A 128 -18.66 10.23 15.96
N GLN A 129 -19.26 11.08 15.10
CA GLN A 129 -20.47 11.84 15.44
C GLN A 129 -21.61 10.89 15.86
N LYS A 130 -21.78 9.77 15.16
CA LYS A 130 -22.78 8.75 15.51
C LYS A 130 -22.60 8.22 16.93
N GLU A 131 -21.36 7.96 17.37
CA GLU A 131 -21.07 7.50 18.74
C GLU A 131 -21.25 8.62 19.79
N LEU A 132 -21.01 9.88 19.41
CA LEU A 132 -21.14 11.04 20.28
C LEU A 132 -22.59 11.49 20.49
N ASP A 133 -23.51 11.19 19.55
CA ASP A 133 -24.91 11.65 19.56
C ASP A 133 -25.65 11.21 20.81
N ALA A 134 -25.37 10.01 21.34
CA ALA A 134 -25.99 9.49 22.56
C ALA A 134 -25.73 10.40 23.80
N LYS A 135 -24.65 11.16 23.77
CA LYS A 135 -24.27 12.11 24.84
C LYS A 135 -24.41 13.58 24.42
N LYS A 136 -25.07 13.85 23.29
CA LYS A 136 -25.21 15.19 22.70
C LYS A 136 -23.83 15.84 22.49
N GLY A 137 -22.82 15.02 22.22
CA GLY A 137 -21.47 15.48 21.97
C GLY A 137 -21.33 16.15 20.61
N THR A 138 -20.32 17.00 20.48
CA THR A 138 -20.03 17.72 19.23
C THR A 138 -18.58 17.57 18.85
N ILE A 139 -18.29 17.64 17.54
CA ILE A 139 -16.94 17.66 17.02
C ILE A 139 -16.50 19.09 16.77
N LYS A 140 -15.30 19.43 17.24
CA LYS A 140 -14.65 20.72 16.99
C LYS A 140 -13.40 20.50 16.15
N LEU A 141 -13.35 21.08 14.95
CA LEU A 141 -12.14 21.02 14.14
C LEU A 141 -11.07 21.94 14.74
N LEU A 142 -9.93 21.39 15.05
CA LEU A 142 -8.75 22.03 15.62
C LEU A 142 -7.51 21.34 15.08
N ASN A 143 -6.50 22.09 14.74
CA ASN A 143 -5.19 21.53 14.36
C ASN A 143 -4.19 21.82 15.50
N LEU A 144 -4.30 21.05 16.58
CA LEU A 144 -3.39 21.17 17.71
C LEU A 144 -2.01 20.58 17.41
N GLU A 145 -1.92 19.71 16.44
CA GLU A 145 -0.66 19.12 15.95
C GLU A 145 0.28 20.19 15.40
N ASP A 146 -0.23 21.08 14.52
CA ASP A 146 0.55 22.18 13.95
C ASP A 146 0.89 23.25 14.99
N GLU A 147 -0.01 23.47 15.94
CA GLU A 147 0.19 24.45 17.03
C GLU A 147 1.30 24.01 18.00
N LEU A 148 1.37 22.71 18.31
CA LEU A 148 2.25 22.19 19.35
C LEU A 148 3.54 21.58 18.81
N TRP A 149 3.50 20.94 17.63
CA TRP A 149 4.69 20.33 17.04
C TRP A 149 5.37 21.29 16.07
N THR A 150 6.03 22.31 16.59
CA THR A 150 6.71 23.32 15.78
C THR A 150 8.23 23.12 15.70
N GLU A 151 8.84 22.59 16.78
CA GLU A 151 10.27 22.34 16.85
C GLU A 151 10.58 20.90 16.35
N GLY A 152 11.49 20.79 15.40
CA GLY A 152 11.91 19.50 14.83
C GLY A 152 10.87 18.84 13.93
N ARG A 153 9.77 19.50 13.59
CA ARG A 153 8.80 18.98 12.64
C ARG A 153 9.39 18.98 11.23
N PRO A 154 9.37 17.84 10.51
CA PRO A 154 9.78 17.81 9.13
C PRO A 154 8.98 18.81 8.27
N ALA A 155 9.64 19.46 7.33
CA ALA A 155 8.96 20.33 6.37
C ALA A 155 8.07 19.50 5.42
N LEU A 156 7.05 20.15 4.84
CA LEU A 156 6.33 19.54 3.72
C LEU A 156 7.30 19.23 2.57
N PRO A 157 7.19 18.08 1.95
CA PRO A 157 8.06 17.72 0.83
C PRO A 157 7.85 18.68 -0.35
N ALA A 158 8.94 18.98 -1.04
CA ALA A 158 8.95 19.89 -2.19
C ALA A 158 9.89 19.36 -3.29
N THR A 159 9.83 18.07 -3.56
CA THR A 159 10.64 17.44 -4.62
C THR A 159 10.18 17.92 -6.00
N PRO A 160 11.07 17.98 -7.01
CA PRO A 160 10.66 18.39 -8.36
C PRO A 160 9.52 17.52 -8.90
N ALA A 161 8.47 18.16 -9.41
CA ALA A 161 7.35 17.49 -10.06
C ALA A 161 7.60 17.34 -11.57
N TRP A 162 7.25 16.17 -12.11
CA TRP A 162 7.44 15.82 -13.51
C TRP A 162 6.23 15.04 -14.04
N LEU A 163 6.10 14.91 -15.37
CA LEU A 163 5.03 14.15 -16.00
C LEU A 163 5.57 12.83 -16.56
N LEU A 164 4.89 11.73 -16.25
CA LEU A 164 5.16 10.45 -16.89
C LEU A 164 4.78 10.54 -18.36
N PRO A 165 5.72 10.31 -19.28
CA PRO A 165 5.45 10.41 -20.71
C PRO A 165 4.30 9.50 -21.18
N LYS A 166 3.52 9.98 -22.16
CA LYS A 166 2.40 9.20 -22.73
C LYS A 166 2.84 7.82 -23.25
N GLU A 167 4.08 7.69 -23.70
CA GLU A 167 4.64 6.40 -24.15
C GLU A 167 4.66 5.33 -23.05
N TYR A 168 4.69 5.73 -21.76
CA TYR A 168 4.57 4.83 -20.59
C TYR A 168 3.14 4.79 -20.05
N ALA A 169 2.42 5.90 -20.05
CA ALA A 169 1.10 6.02 -19.46
C ALA A 169 -0.06 5.60 -20.39
N GLY A 170 0.19 5.42 -21.68
CA GLY A 170 -0.80 5.07 -22.71
C GLY A 170 -1.72 6.22 -23.11
N PHE A 171 -2.18 7.03 -22.16
CA PHE A 171 -3.06 8.18 -22.37
C PHE A 171 -2.44 9.47 -21.85
N SER A 172 -2.74 10.59 -22.54
CA SER A 172 -2.42 11.92 -22.06
C SER A 172 -3.34 12.37 -20.92
N PRO A 173 -2.98 13.39 -20.12
CA PRO A 173 -3.88 13.97 -19.12
C PRO A 173 -5.21 14.43 -19.71
N ALA A 174 -5.22 15.04 -20.91
CA ALA A 174 -6.44 15.47 -21.58
C ALA A 174 -7.38 14.31 -21.90
N GLU A 175 -6.85 13.17 -22.39
CA GLU A 175 -7.64 11.96 -22.67
C GLU A 175 -8.24 11.39 -21.38
N LYS A 176 -7.46 11.29 -20.30
CA LYS A 176 -7.93 10.79 -18.99
C LYS A 176 -8.95 11.73 -18.34
N LEU A 177 -8.75 13.06 -18.43
CA LEU A 177 -9.74 14.05 -18.00
C LEU A 177 -11.05 13.92 -18.79
N GLY A 178 -10.97 13.66 -20.10
CA GLY A 178 -12.16 13.38 -20.92
C GLY A 178 -12.92 12.14 -20.46
N GLN A 179 -12.22 11.06 -20.12
CA GLN A 179 -12.81 9.84 -19.58
C GLN A 179 -13.47 10.10 -18.20
N LEU A 180 -12.80 10.83 -17.31
CA LEU A 180 -13.36 11.20 -16.01
C LEU A 180 -14.63 12.04 -16.15
N ARG A 181 -14.62 13.07 -17.00
CA ARG A 181 -15.79 13.91 -17.27
C ARG A 181 -16.99 13.12 -17.78
N ALA A 182 -16.76 12.12 -18.65
CA ALA A 182 -17.81 11.21 -19.09
C ALA A 182 -18.40 10.42 -17.91
N LYS A 183 -17.56 9.89 -17.01
CA LYS A 183 -18.01 9.18 -15.81
C LYS A 183 -18.76 10.07 -14.84
N LEU A 184 -18.30 11.29 -14.60
CA LEU A 184 -18.99 12.26 -13.77
C LEU A 184 -20.39 12.57 -14.31
N SER A 185 -20.51 12.73 -15.63
CA SER A 185 -21.82 12.94 -16.31
C SER A 185 -22.75 11.74 -16.13
N GLU A 186 -22.25 10.50 -16.26
CA GLU A 186 -23.05 9.27 -16.01
C GLU A 186 -23.55 9.22 -14.56
N LEU A 187 -22.74 9.69 -13.62
CA LEU A 187 -23.07 9.77 -12.20
C LEU A 187 -23.94 11.00 -11.86
N GLY A 188 -24.27 11.86 -12.81
CA GLY A 188 -25.02 13.09 -12.57
C GLY A 188 -24.25 14.15 -11.76
N CYS A 189 -22.92 14.09 -11.83
CA CYS A 189 -21.99 15.07 -11.26
C CYS A 189 -21.42 15.99 -12.33
N THR A 190 -21.14 17.23 -11.98
CA THR A 190 -20.50 18.21 -12.87
C THR A 190 -19.07 18.52 -12.46
N ALA A 191 -18.68 18.19 -11.23
CA ALA A 191 -17.33 18.44 -10.75
C ALA A 191 -16.86 17.33 -9.79
N GLN A 192 -15.54 17.26 -9.61
CA GLN A 192 -14.89 16.43 -8.59
C GLN A 192 -13.64 17.13 -8.07
N LEU A 193 -13.42 17.09 -6.76
CA LEU A 193 -12.10 17.35 -6.19
C LEU A 193 -11.37 16.01 -6.03
N VAL A 194 -10.33 15.81 -6.83
CA VAL A 194 -9.43 14.65 -6.71
C VAL A 194 -8.40 14.97 -5.64
N GLY A 195 -8.49 14.33 -4.49
CA GLY A 195 -7.59 14.51 -3.37
C GLY A 195 -6.64 13.35 -3.15
N LYS A 196 -7.00 12.13 -3.57
CA LYS A 196 -6.16 10.95 -3.42
C LYS A 196 -4.97 10.99 -4.39
N LEU A 197 -3.74 10.88 -3.86
CA LEU A 197 -2.52 11.12 -4.64
C LEU A 197 -2.33 10.11 -5.78
N ASP A 198 -2.67 8.85 -5.56
CA ASP A 198 -2.62 7.80 -6.57
C ASP A 198 -3.58 8.06 -7.75
N ASN A 199 -4.81 8.51 -7.45
CA ASN A 199 -5.80 8.87 -8.45
C ASN A 199 -5.34 10.10 -9.26
N LEU A 200 -4.79 11.10 -8.57
CA LEU A 200 -4.26 12.30 -9.19
C LEU A 200 -3.03 12.00 -10.06
N ALA A 201 -2.10 11.18 -9.57
CA ALA A 201 -0.92 10.76 -10.29
C ALA A 201 -1.26 10.02 -11.60
N TRP A 202 -2.28 9.16 -11.57
CA TRP A 202 -2.78 8.48 -12.77
C TRP A 202 -3.49 9.47 -13.70
N LEU A 203 -4.39 10.31 -13.19
CA LEU A 203 -5.22 11.22 -13.98
C LEU A 203 -4.38 12.22 -14.79
N LEU A 204 -3.38 12.82 -14.15
CA LEU A 204 -2.55 13.88 -14.73
C LEU A 204 -1.17 13.39 -15.19
N ASN A 205 -0.87 12.11 -15.08
CA ASN A 205 0.49 11.57 -15.27
C ASN A 205 1.55 12.23 -14.36
N LEU A 206 1.13 12.90 -13.31
CA LEU A 206 1.98 13.70 -12.43
C LEU A 206 2.75 12.81 -11.45
N ARG A 207 4.05 13.07 -11.31
CA ARG A 207 4.94 12.36 -10.39
C ARG A 207 5.82 13.33 -9.62
N ALA A 208 6.19 12.97 -8.40
CA ALA A 208 7.24 13.58 -7.59
C ALA A 208 7.62 12.59 -6.48
N MET A 209 8.76 12.76 -5.85
CA MET A 209 9.22 11.87 -4.77
C MET A 209 8.87 12.45 -3.40
N ASP A 210 7.60 12.81 -3.18
CA ASP A 210 7.15 13.40 -1.91
C ASP A 210 6.82 12.36 -0.85
N ILE A 211 6.48 11.17 -1.29
CA ILE A 211 6.15 10.03 -0.44
C ILE A 211 7.30 9.03 -0.52
N GLN A 212 7.69 8.47 0.60
CA GLN A 212 8.73 7.44 0.64
C GLN A 212 8.31 6.25 -0.24
N CYS A 213 9.23 5.73 -1.01
CA CYS A 213 9.03 4.58 -1.92
C CYS A 213 7.93 4.76 -2.99
N THR A 214 7.30 5.93 -3.08
CA THR A 214 6.14 6.14 -3.94
C THR A 214 6.26 7.46 -4.71
N PRO A 215 6.27 7.46 -6.05
CA PRO A 215 6.51 8.66 -6.84
C PRO A 215 5.25 9.52 -6.98
N TYR A 216 4.66 9.97 -5.88
CA TYR A 216 3.48 10.83 -5.86
C TYR A 216 3.80 12.25 -5.42
N ALA A 217 3.08 13.21 -6.02
CA ALA A 217 3.15 14.62 -5.71
C ALA A 217 2.04 15.02 -4.73
N MET A 218 2.36 15.72 -3.66
CA MET A 218 1.39 16.38 -2.78
C MET A 218 0.62 17.44 -3.58
N ALA A 219 -0.63 17.14 -3.93
CA ALA A 219 -1.46 18.02 -4.75
C ALA A 219 -2.95 17.68 -4.67
N TYR A 220 -3.81 18.62 -5.06
CA TYR A 220 -5.23 18.41 -5.33
C TYR A 220 -5.54 18.79 -6.78
N CYS A 221 -6.60 18.25 -7.36
CA CYS A 221 -7.09 18.68 -8.66
C CYS A 221 -8.61 18.86 -8.63
N TYR A 222 -9.09 20.06 -8.94
CA TYR A 222 -10.51 20.33 -9.12
C TYR A 222 -10.87 20.24 -10.59
N VAL A 223 -11.72 19.29 -10.94
CA VAL A 223 -12.12 19.00 -12.33
C VAL A 223 -13.57 19.44 -12.53
N THR A 224 -13.80 20.23 -13.57
CA THR A 224 -15.12 20.63 -14.07
C THR A 224 -15.29 20.21 -15.55
N PRO A 225 -16.45 20.41 -16.19
CA PRO A 225 -16.66 19.98 -17.58
C PRO A 225 -15.64 20.52 -18.57
N ASP A 226 -15.15 21.74 -18.35
CA ASP A 226 -14.29 22.48 -19.27
C ASP A 226 -12.91 22.82 -18.71
N LYS A 227 -12.70 22.70 -17.39
CA LYS A 227 -11.45 23.08 -16.72
C LYS A 227 -10.93 21.99 -15.79
N ALA A 228 -9.62 22.02 -15.54
CA ALA A 228 -9.00 21.33 -14.44
C ALA A 228 -8.00 22.28 -13.76
N THR A 229 -8.06 22.41 -12.44
CA THR A 229 -7.14 23.25 -11.66
C THR A 229 -6.34 22.36 -10.73
N LEU A 230 -5.03 22.33 -10.94
CA LEU A 230 -4.08 21.56 -10.11
C LEU A 230 -3.52 22.49 -9.02
N PHE A 231 -3.78 22.15 -7.77
CA PHE A 231 -3.26 22.82 -6.58
C PHE A 231 -1.99 22.10 -6.13
N ILE A 232 -0.84 22.72 -6.34
CA ILE A 232 0.48 22.17 -6.04
C ILE A 232 1.40 23.33 -5.64
N ASN A 233 2.47 23.07 -4.90
CA ASN A 233 3.54 24.06 -4.76
C ASN A 233 4.12 24.35 -6.15
N THR A 234 3.73 25.47 -6.76
CA THR A 234 4.04 25.78 -8.17
C THR A 234 5.53 25.96 -8.43
N ALA A 235 6.30 26.34 -7.40
CA ALA A 235 7.75 26.54 -7.53
C ALA A 235 8.53 25.26 -7.88
N ARG A 236 7.93 24.08 -7.69
CA ARG A 236 8.56 22.77 -7.99
C ARG A 236 8.16 22.18 -9.34
N VAL A 237 7.24 22.83 -10.05
CA VAL A 237 6.81 22.41 -11.40
C VAL A 237 7.71 23.08 -12.43
N SER A 238 8.40 22.29 -13.25
CA SER A 238 9.26 22.85 -14.29
C SER A 238 8.44 23.62 -15.34
N ALA A 239 9.10 24.52 -16.05
CA ALA A 239 8.43 25.28 -17.13
C ALA A 239 7.88 24.37 -18.22
N GLU A 240 8.57 23.28 -18.52
CA GLU A 240 8.15 22.26 -19.48
C GLU A 240 6.91 21.51 -19.00
N ALA A 241 6.92 21.03 -17.76
CA ALA A 241 5.77 20.33 -17.16
C ALA A 241 4.56 21.26 -17.05
N ALA A 242 4.75 22.53 -16.69
CA ALA A 242 3.69 23.53 -16.65
C ALA A 242 3.09 23.82 -18.04
N ALA A 243 3.93 23.89 -19.07
CA ALA A 243 3.48 24.06 -20.44
C ALA A 243 2.67 22.84 -20.93
N GLU A 244 3.15 21.64 -20.68
CA GLU A 244 2.45 20.39 -21.04
C GLU A 244 1.11 20.25 -20.30
N LEU A 245 1.06 20.55 -19.00
CA LEU A 245 -0.19 20.58 -18.22
C LEU A 245 -1.19 21.56 -18.85
N LYS A 246 -0.74 22.77 -19.19
CA LYS A 246 -1.58 23.79 -19.81
C LYS A 246 -2.12 23.35 -21.19
N GLU A 247 -1.28 22.71 -22.01
CA GLU A 247 -1.70 22.13 -23.30
C GLU A 247 -2.78 21.04 -23.12
N ASN A 248 -2.73 20.32 -22.00
CA ASN A 248 -3.72 19.31 -21.61
C ASN A 248 -4.95 19.91 -20.87
N GLY A 249 -5.09 21.23 -20.80
CA GLY A 249 -6.24 21.92 -20.20
C GLY A 249 -6.21 21.98 -18.67
N VAL A 250 -5.01 21.91 -18.07
CA VAL A 250 -4.79 22.00 -16.61
C VAL A 250 -4.14 23.33 -16.26
N GLU A 251 -4.78 24.10 -15.37
CA GLU A 251 -4.26 25.33 -14.79
C GLU A 251 -3.60 25.05 -13.45
N LEU A 252 -2.54 25.79 -13.10
CA LEU A 252 -1.84 25.65 -11.82
C LEU A 252 -2.34 26.68 -10.81
N ALA A 253 -2.46 26.27 -9.54
CA ALA A 253 -2.70 27.11 -8.37
C ALA A 253 -1.82 26.65 -7.21
N GLU A 254 -1.64 27.49 -6.19
CA GLU A 254 -0.87 27.11 -5.00
C GLU A 254 -1.62 26.07 -4.17
N TYR A 255 -0.87 25.13 -3.58
CA TYR A 255 -1.42 24.02 -2.80
C TYR A 255 -2.37 24.48 -1.69
N ASP A 256 -1.97 25.52 -0.95
CA ASP A 256 -2.72 26.02 0.20
C ASP A 256 -4.01 26.77 -0.18
N ASP A 257 -4.20 27.10 -1.45
CA ASP A 257 -5.38 27.85 -1.92
C ASP A 257 -6.63 26.99 -2.10
N VAL A 258 -6.52 25.64 -2.01
CA VAL A 258 -7.63 24.73 -2.33
C VAL A 258 -8.91 25.02 -1.55
N LEU A 259 -8.85 25.21 -0.24
CA LEU A 259 -10.05 25.49 0.57
C LEU A 259 -10.64 26.86 0.26
N THR A 260 -9.80 27.87 0.08
CA THR A 260 -10.21 29.23 -0.32
C THR A 260 -10.87 29.22 -1.69
N PHE A 261 -10.30 28.47 -2.63
CA PHE A 261 -10.85 28.30 -3.97
C PHE A 261 -12.23 27.64 -3.95
N LEU A 262 -12.40 26.56 -3.18
CA LEU A 262 -13.69 25.87 -3.05
C LEU A 262 -14.75 26.75 -2.38
N ALA A 263 -14.37 27.51 -1.37
CA ALA A 263 -15.27 28.45 -0.70
C ALA A 263 -15.72 29.61 -1.61
N ALA A 264 -14.88 30.00 -2.58
CA ALA A 264 -15.15 31.12 -3.50
C ALA A 264 -15.90 30.69 -4.79
N GLN A 265 -16.26 29.43 -4.97
CA GLN A 265 -17.03 28.99 -6.15
C GLN A 265 -18.41 29.63 -6.17
N THR A 266 -18.81 30.12 -7.33
CA THR A 266 -20.10 30.82 -7.53
C THR A 266 -20.99 30.15 -8.57
N GLU A 267 -20.43 29.23 -9.38
CA GLU A 267 -21.19 28.46 -10.36
C GLU A 267 -21.86 27.28 -9.68
N GLU A 268 -23.13 27.03 -10.00
CA GLU A 268 -23.85 25.87 -9.49
C GLU A 268 -23.22 24.57 -10.00
N GLN A 269 -22.77 23.71 -9.08
CA GLN A 269 -22.14 22.44 -9.43
C GLN A 269 -22.59 21.33 -8.49
N THR A 270 -22.75 20.11 -9.05
CA THR A 270 -22.86 18.88 -8.26
C THR A 270 -21.46 18.25 -8.18
N VAL A 271 -20.86 18.31 -6.98
CA VAL A 271 -19.48 17.87 -6.73
C VAL A 271 -19.48 16.47 -6.17
N LEU A 272 -18.82 15.53 -6.85
CA LEU A 272 -18.57 14.20 -6.31
C LEU A 272 -17.54 14.28 -5.19
N ALA A 273 -17.88 13.69 -4.05
CA ALA A 273 -16.97 13.52 -2.92
C ALA A 273 -17.08 12.10 -2.39
N ASP A 274 -15.97 11.38 -2.40
CA ASP A 274 -15.89 10.05 -1.79
C ASP A 274 -15.60 10.17 -0.29
N PRO A 275 -16.54 9.80 0.58
CA PRO A 275 -16.38 9.96 2.04
C PRO A 275 -15.20 9.20 2.64
N VAL A 276 -14.67 8.20 1.93
CA VAL A 276 -13.53 7.38 2.39
C VAL A 276 -12.22 8.12 2.16
N SER A 277 -12.09 8.82 1.03
CA SER A 277 -10.81 9.43 0.61
C SER A 277 -10.76 10.95 0.79
N VAL A 278 -11.89 11.64 0.86
CA VAL A 278 -11.93 13.09 1.07
C VAL A 278 -11.77 13.43 2.55
N ASN A 279 -10.82 14.30 2.87
CA ASN A 279 -10.67 14.82 4.22
C ASN A 279 -11.84 15.72 4.64
N TYR A 280 -12.09 15.80 5.94
CA TYR A 280 -13.29 16.45 6.44
C TYR A 280 -13.28 17.98 6.29
N ALA A 281 -12.10 18.62 6.29
CA ALA A 281 -12.01 20.07 6.06
C ALA A 281 -12.46 20.45 4.65
N VAL A 282 -12.04 19.67 3.64
CA VAL A 282 -12.51 19.80 2.26
C VAL A 282 -14.01 19.56 2.19
N TYR A 283 -14.48 18.44 2.75
CA TYR A 283 -15.90 18.09 2.72
C TYR A 283 -16.79 19.17 3.34
N GLN A 284 -16.40 19.71 4.50
CA GLN A 284 -17.11 20.78 5.19
C GLN A 284 -17.12 22.08 4.35
N THR A 285 -16.00 22.41 3.70
CA THR A 285 -15.90 23.60 2.83
C THR A 285 -16.84 23.48 1.63
N LEU A 286 -16.90 22.29 1.00
CA LEU A 286 -17.84 22.03 -0.09
C LEU A 286 -19.30 22.19 0.36
N GLN A 287 -19.65 21.60 1.52
CA GLN A 287 -21.02 21.70 2.06
C GLN A 287 -21.43 23.12 2.48
N ALA A 288 -20.48 23.93 2.94
CA ALA A 288 -20.75 25.29 3.38
C ALA A 288 -20.98 26.26 2.21
N ASN A 289 -20.56 25.92 0.99
CA ASN A 289 -20.75 26.76 -0.18
C ASN A 289 -22.12 26.51 -0.82
N PRO A 290 -23.03 27.53 -0.85
CA PRO A 290 -24.39 27.35 -1.35
C PRO A 290 -24.48 27.07 -2.87
N ALA A 291 -23.42 27.37 -3.64
CA ALA A 291 -23.35 27.06 -5.07
C ALA A 291 -23.00 25.58 -5.33
N LEU A 292 -22.52 24.84 -4.32
CA LEU A 292 -22.05 23.48 -4.47
C LEU A 292 -23.02 22.49 -3.82
N THR A 293 -23.48 21.52 -4.58
CA THR A 293 -24.23 20.37 -4.07
C THR A 293 -23.29 19.17 -3.97
N VAL A 294 -22.99 18.71 -2.77
CA VAL A 294 -22.11 17.55 -2.56
C VAL A 294 -22.89 16.25 -2.80
N LYS A 295 -22.36 15.40 -3.66
CA LYS A 295 -22.84 14.04 -3.88
C LYS A 295 -21.84 13.03 -3.32
N ASP A 296 -22.25 12.31 -2.28
CA ASP A 296 -21.50 11.18 -1.72
C ASP A 296 -21.54 10.02 -2.73
N GLU A 297 -20.41 9.74 -3.35
CA GLU A 297 -20.26 8.67 -4.35
C GLU A 297 -18.80 8.17 -4.33
N ALA A 298 -18.58 6.89 -4.64
CA ALA A 298 -17.24 6.33 -4.75
C ALA A 298 -16.46 6.99 -5.90
N ASP A 299 -15.16 7.20 -5.70
CA ASP A 299 -14.29 7.82 -6.70
C ASP A 299 -14.18 6.94 -7.96
N PRO A 300 -14.66 7.40 -9.13
CA PRO A 300 -14.61 6.64 -10.38
C PRO A 300 -13.18 6.41 -10.90
N LEU A 301 -12.20 7.18 -10.45
CA LEU A 301 -10.81 7.00 -10.86
C LEU A 301 -10.22 5.69 -10.37
N LEU A 302 -10.66 5.19 -9.21
CA LEU A 302 -10.13 3.96 -8.63
C LEU A 302 -10.35 2.74 -9.55
N PRO A 303 -11.57 2.41 -10.02
CA PRO A 303 -11.77 1.34 -10.99
C PRO A 303 -11.20 1.65 -12.39
N MET A 304 -11.06 2.94 -12.78
CA MET A 304 -10.50 3.31 -14.08
C MET A 304 -9.02 2.97 -14.17
N LYS A 305 -8.22 3.31 -13.13
CA LYS A 305 -6.78 3.00 -13.10
C LYS A 305 -6.49 1.54 -12.73
N GLY A 306 -7.42 0.88 -12.04
CA GLY A 306 -7.29 -0.53 -11.66
C GLY A 306 -7.24 -1.48 -12.86
N VAL A 307 -7.84 -1.10 -14.01
CA VAL A 307 -7.70 -1.83 -15.28
C VAL A 307 -6.63 -1.16 -16.13
N LYS A 308 -5.46 -1.78 -16.19
CA LYS A 308 -4.32 -1.25 -16.95
C LYS A 308 -4.60 -1.31 -18.44
N ASN A 309 -4.20 -0.26 -19.17
CA ASN A 309 -4.25 -0.27 -20.62
C ASN A 309 -3.09 -1.10 -21.22
N GLU A 310 -3.16 -1.40 -22.52
CA GLU A 310 -2.17 -2.26 -23.20
C GLU A 310 -0.73 -1.72 -23.11
N VAL A 311 -0.55 -0.39 -23.06
CA VAL A 311 0.77 0.23 -22.92
C VAL A 311 1.30 0.03 -21.50
N GLU A 312 0.48 0.30 -20.49
CA GLU A 312 0.82 0.06 -19.09
C GLU A 312 1.17 -1.41 -18.85
N LEU A 313 0.37 -2.37 -19.38
CA LEU A 313 0.62 -3.80 -19.28
C LEU A 313 1.95 -4.21 -19.93
N ALA A 314 2.22 -3.73 -21.14
CA ALA A 314 3.46 -4.07 -21.86
C ALA A 314 4.68 -3.58 -21.08
N HIS A 315 4.61 -2.37 -20.53
CA HIS A 315 5.69 -1.78 -19.74
C HIS A 315 5.87 -2.45 -18.38
N THR A 316 4.78 -2.78 -17.68
CA THR A 316 4.84 -3.51 -16.41
C THR A 316 5.49 -4.88 -16.58
N ARG A 317 5.12 -5.64 -17.63
CA ARG A 317 5.77 -6.93 -17.94
C ARG A 317 7.27 -6.76 -18.19
N GLU A 318 7.69 -5.70 -18.87
CA GLU A 318 9.09 -5.40 -19.13
C GLU A 318 9.85 -5.00 -17.85
N ALA A 319 9.22 -4.23 -16.95
CA ALA A 319 9.77 -3.89 -15.65
C ALA A 319 10.03 -5.16 -14.81
N HIS A 320 9.09 -6.11 -14.80
CA HIS A 320 9.25 -7.39 -14.11
C HIS A 320 10.37 -8.28 -14.67
N ILE A 321 10.60 -8.27 -15.99
CA ILE A 321 11.74 -8.99 -16.59
C ILE A 321 13.06 -8.35 -16.12
N ARG A 322 13.12 -7.03 -16.06
CA ARG A 322 14.30 -6.29 -15.61
C ARG A 322 14.56 -6.52 -14.13
N ASP A 323 13.52 -6.46 -13.30
CA ASP A 323 13.63 -6.75 -11.87
C ASP A 323 14.02 -8.21 -11.61
N GLY A 324 13.51 -9.14 -12.41
CA GLY A 324 13.90 -10.55 -12.37
C GLY A 324 15.41 -10.76 -12.59
N VAL A 325 16.04 -9.96 -13.45
CA VAL A 325 17.51 -9.97 -13.62
C VAL A 325 18.22 -9.50 -12.36
N ALA A 326 17.70 -8.43 -11.70
CA ALA A 326 18.25 -7.96 -10.43
C ALA A 326 18.14 -9.03 -9.33
N MET A 327 16.99 -9.70 -9.25
CA MET A 327 16.75 -10.77 -8.28
C MET A 327 17.65 -12.01 -8.52
N VAL A 328 17.92 -12.39 -9.77
CA VAL A 328 18.89 -13.44 -10.10
C VAL A 328 20.28 -13.08 -9.60
N ARG A 329 20.74 -11.88 -9.88
CA ARG A 329 22.07 -11.39 -9.44
C ARG A 329 22.18 -11.30 -7.93
N PHE A 330 21.13 -10.81 -7.28
CA PHE A 330 20.99 -10.82 -5.82
C PHE A 330 21.15 -12.23 -5.25
N GLN A 331 20.43 -13.21 -5.77
CA GLN A 331 20.48 -14.57 -5.26
C GLN A 331 21.86 -15.23 -5.50
N ILE A 332 22.48 -14.98 -6.64
CA ILE A 332 23.85 -15.45 -6.91
C ILE A 332 24.84 -14.87 -5.89
N GLU A 333 24.78 -13.56 -5.61
CA GLU A 333 25.66 -12.93 -4.61
C GLU A 333 25.41 -13.48 -3.21
N LEU A 334 24.14 -13.60 -2.79
CA LEU A 334 23.76 -14.18 -1.51
C LEU A 334 24.36 -15.58 -1.32
N GLU A 335 24.17 -16.48 -2.30
CA GLU A 335 24.66 -17.84 -2.25
C GLU A 335 26.20 -17.91 -2.21
N ASN A 336 26.88 -17.08 -3.00
CA ASN A 336 28.35 -17.00 -3.04
C ASN A 336 28.94 -16.52 -1.72
N ARG A 337 28.38 -15.45 -1.12
CA ARG A 337 28.86 -14.91 0.15
C ARG A 337 28.61 -15.87 1.31
N LEU A 338 27.43 -16.53 1.34
CA LEU A 338 27.15 -17.58 2.32
C LEU A 338 28.10 -18.78 2.16
N ALA A 339 28.39 -19.21 0.90
CA ALA A 339 29.32 -20.29 0.64
C ALA A 339 30.74 -19.95 1.09
N ALA A 340 31.18 -18.70 0.89
CA ALA A 340 32.46 -18.18 1.35
C ALA A 340 32.56 -18.07 2.89
N GLY A 341 31.45 -18.20 3.60
CA GLY A 341 31.41 -18.11 5.06
C GLY A 341 31.42 -16.66 5.57
N GLU A 342 31.02 -15.70 4.73
CA GLU A 342 30.85 -14.33 5.16
C GLU A 342 29.71 -14.20 6.16
N GLU A 343 29.87 -13.29 7.13
CA GLU A 343 28.81 -12.94 8.06
C GLU A 343 27.82 -12.00 7.36
N LEU A 344 26.58 -12.47 7.16
CA LEU A 344 25.49 -11.69 6.59
C LEU A 344 24.41 -11.46 7.64
N THR A 345 23.72 -10.35 7.53
CA THR A 345 22.60 -9.96 8.38
C THR A 345 21.39 -9.59 7.52
N GLU A 346 20.23 -9.44 8.13
CA GLU A 346 19.03 -8.95 7.46
C GLU A 346 19.26 -7.58 6.80
N LEU A 347 20.04 -6.68 7.41
CA LEU A 347 20.43 -5.38 6.82
C LEU A 347 21.28 -5.55 5.56
N THR A 348 22.23 -6.49 5.57
CA THR A 348 23.07 -6.79 4.40
C THR A 348 22.24 -7.24 3.19
N ILE A 349 21.10 -7.90 3.43
CA ILE A 349 20.20 -8.35 2.35
C ILE A 349 19.59 -7.16 1.62
N ASP A 350 19.12 -6.16 2.36
CA ASP A 350 18.59 -4.92 1.77
C ASP A 350 19.64 -4.18 0.93
N GLU A 351 20.87 -4.06 1.45
CA GLU A 351 21.99 -3.45 0.72
C GLU A 351 22.29 -4.16 -0.62
N ILE A 352 22.29 -5.51 -0.64
CA ILE A 352 22.55 -6.28 -1.85
C ILE A 352 21.40 -6.11 -2.86
N LEU A 353 20.15 -6.10 -2.41
CA LEU A 353 18.98 -5.87 -3.26
C LEU A 353 19.04 -4.49 -3.90
N HIS A 354 19.21 -3.45 -3.09
CA HIS A 354 19.34 -2.07 -3.57
C HIS A 354 20.45 -1.94 -4.64
N LYS A 355 21.62 -2.54 -4.40
CA LYS A 355 22.74 -2.56 -5.36
C LYS A 355 22.32 -3.06 -6.75
N TYR A 356 21.56 -4.15 -6.82
CA TYR A 356 21.19 -4.75 -8.11
C TYR A 356 19.97 -4.11 -8.75
N ARG A 357 19.02 -3.62 -7.98
CA ARG A 357 17.84 -2.91 -8.48
C ARG A 357 18.20 -1.50 -8.97
N SER A 358 18.98 -0.74 -8.18
CA SER A 358 19.40 0.61 -8.57
C SER A 358 20.34 0.62 -9.79
N ALA A 359 20.99 -0.50 -10.11
CA ALA A 359 21.80 -0.66 -11.31
C ALA A 359 20.97 -0.98 -12.58
N GLN A 360 19.66 -1.21 -12.46
CA GLN A 360 18.79 -1.43 -13.62
C GLN A 360 18.39 -0.11 -14.27
N ASP A 361 18.20 -0.15 -15.58
CA ASP A 361 17.67 1.00 -16.32
C ASP A 361 16.29 1.40 -15.79
N LYS A 362 16.01 2.71 -15.77
CA LYS A 362 14.71 3.29 -15.39
C LYS A 362 14.35 3.13 -13.89
N PHE A 363 15.25 2.67 -13.04
CA PHE A 363 15.00 2.61 -11.61
C PHE A 363 14.71 4.01 -11.04
N LEU A 364 13.67 4.13 -10.25
CA LEU A 364 13.30 5.36 -9.52
C LEU A 364 13.57 5.22 -8.03
N THR A 365 13.03 4.17 -7.43
CA THR A 365 13.12 3.89 -5.98
C THR A 365 12.70 2.43 -5.73
N GLU A 366 12.92 1.93 -4.53
CA GLU A 366 12.20 0.74 -4.03
C GLU A 366 10.69 1.03 -4.01
N SER A 367 9.85 0.01 -4.22
CA SER A 367 8.39 0.17 -4.15
C SER A 367 7.86 0.21 -2.71
N PHE A 368 8.65 -0.34 -1.77
CA PHE A 368 8.45 -0.29 -0.31
C PHE A 368 9.75 -0.65 0.40
N GLY A 369 9.80 -0.49 1.73
CA GLY A 369 10.96 -0.89 2.53
C GLY A 369 11.12 -2.41 2.52
N THR A 370 12.30 -2.89 2.12
CA THR A 370 12.60 -4.33 2.04
C THR A 370 12.30 -5.06 3.35
N ILE A 371 11.55 -6.15 3.26
CA ILE A 371 11.35 -7.10 4.35
C ILE A 371 12.35 -8.25 4.15
N ALA A 372 13.48 -8.19 4.83
CA ALA A 372 14.45 -9.28 4.89
C ALA A 372 14.36 -9.90 6.28
N ALA A 373 13.73 -11.06 6.39
CA ALA A 373 13.39 -11.66 7.68
C ALA A 373 13.90 -13.10 7.77
N TYR A 374 14.77 -13.35 8.76
CA TYR A 374 15.39 -14.66 8.97
C TYR A 374 14.72 -15.43 10.11
N GLY A 375 14.36 -16.67 9.85
CA GLY A 375 13.80 -17.58 10.86
C GLY A 375 12.55 -17.01 11.55
N PRO A 376 12.56 -16.85 12.89
CA PRO A 376 11.40 -16.36 13.65
C PRO A 376 10.94 -14.94 13.30
N ASN A 377 11.85 -14.06 12.82
CA ASN A 377 11.50 -12.69 12.44
C ASN A 377 10.52 -12.68 11.27
N ALA A 378 10.60 -13.67 10.38
CA ALA A 378 9.69 -13.82 9.24
C ALA A 378 8.23 -14.11 9.63
N ALA A 379 7.95 -14.46 10.89
CA ALA A 379 6.59 -14.60 11.38
C ALA A 379 5.87 -13.26 11.58
N MET A 380 6.62 -12.16 11.59
CA MET A 380 6.10 -10.78 11.57
C MET A 380 5.99 -10.34 10.11
N MET A 381 4.76 -10.23 9.59
CA MET A 381 4.49 -10.02 8.14
C MET A 381 5.12 -8.74 7.59
N HIS A 382 5.19 -7.67 8.39
CA HIS A 382 5.79 -6.37 8.07
C HIS A 382 7.03 -6.11 8.94
N TYR A 383 7.91 -7.11 9.04
CA TYR A 383 9.17 -6.99 9.77
C TYR A 383 10.12 -6.04 9.06
N HIS A 384 10.72 -5.14 9.81
CA HIS A 384 11.82 -4.30 9.33
C HIS A 384 13.02 -4.44 10.27
N ALA A 385 14.14 -4.87 9.71
CA ALA A 385 15.40 -4.92 10.42
C ALA A 385 15.91 -3.50 10.72
N THR A 386 16.42 -3.28 11.93
CA THR A 386 17.06 -2.02 12.32
C THR A 386 18.49 -2.27 12.76
N GLU A 387 19.30 -1.22 12.92
CA GLU A 387 20.68 -1.37 13.44
C GLU A 387 20.68 -1.98 14.84
N GLU A 388 19.66 -1.71 15.65
CA GLU A 388 19.51 -2.20 17.03
C GLU A 388 18.87 -3.58 17.13
N ASP A 389 18.02 -3.97 16.15
CA ASP A 389 17.27 -5.24 16.18
C ASP A 389 17.27 -5.88 14.78
N HIS A 390 18.20 -6.80 14.55
CA HIS A 390 18.31 -7.59 13.33
C HIS A 390 19.00 -8.94 13.60
N ALA A 391 18.70 -9.93 12.79
CA ALA A 391 19.30 -11.26 12.91
C ALA A 391 20.52 -11.42 12.01
N LYS A 392 21.47 -12.26 12.47
CA LYS A 392 22.55 -12.80 11.63
C LYS A 392 22.04 -14.06 10.92
N LEU A 393 22.37 -14.19 9.64
CA LEU A 393 22.01 -15.35 8.85
C LEU A 393 22.90 -16.54 9.21
N GLU A 394 22.28 -17.69 9.43
CA GLU A 394 22.98 -18.95 9.65
C GLU A 394 22.71 -19.94 8.48
N LYS A 395 23.57 -20.95 8.31
CA LYS A 395 23.39 -22.01 7.30
C LYS A 395 22.30 -23.02 7.72
N LYS A 396 21.12 -22.53 8.10
CA LYS A 396 19.93 -23.32 8.46
C LYS A 396 18.67 -22.51 8.27
N GLY A 397 17.50 -23.16 8.20
CA GLY A 397 16.20 -22.50 8.15
C GLY A 397 15.98 -21.69 6.86
N PHE A 398 15.05 -20.76 6.92
CA PHE A 398 14.63 -19.91 5.83
C PHE A 398 14.99 -18.44 6.05
N LEU A 399 15.31 -17.75 4.94
CA LEU A 399 15.29 -16.31 4.79
C LEU A 399 14.10 -15.94 3.89
N LEU A 400 13.15 -15.22 4.43
CA LEU A 400 12.08 -14.58 3.67
C LEU A 400 12.59 -13.22 3.20
N VAL A 401 12.45 -12.96 1.90
CA VAL A 401 12.78 -11.66 1.30
C VAL A 401 11.59 -11.20 0.48
N ASP A 402 10.97 -10.14 0.94
CA ASP A 402 9.86 -9.47 0.29
C ASP A 402 10.31 -8.04 -0.07
N SER A 403 10.23 -7.71 -1.35
CA SER A 403 10.85 -6.50 -1.88
C SER A 403 10.38 -6.19 -3.30
N GLY A 404 10.43 -4.94 -3.66
CA GLY A 404 10.10 -4.52 -5.01
C GLY A 404 10.79 -3.23 -5.39
N ALA A 405 10.58 -2.80 -6.62
CA ALA A 405 11.06 -1.53 -7.14
C ALA A 405 10.02 -0.82 -8.00
N THR A 406 10.05 0.50 -7.97
CA THR A 406 9.35 1.35 -8.91
C THR A 406 10.32 1.80 -9.99
N TYR A 407 10.02 1.46 -11.22
CA TYR A 407 10.70 1.90 -12.43
C TYR A 407 9.85 2.95 -13.16
N MET A 408 10.45 3.70 -14.11
CA MET A 408 9.71 4.63 -14.98
C MET A 408 8.59 3.96 -15.80
N ASP A 409 8.54 2.64 -15.83
CA ASP A 409 7.66 1.84 -16.66
C ASP A 409 6.95 0.70 -15.92
N GLY A 410 6.95 0.70 -14.58
CA GLY A 410 6.20 -0.27 -13.78
C GLY A 410 6.65 -0.32 -12.34
N THR A 411 5.82 -0.91 -11.50
CA THR A 411 6.12 -1.20 -10.08
C THR A 411 6.12 -2.70 -9.90
N THR A 412 7.05 -3.24 -9.09
CA THR A 412 7.18 -4.67 -8.81
C THR A 412 7.02 -4.95 -7.32
N ASP A 413 6.48 -6.15 -7.04
CA ASP A 413 6.30 -6.72 -5.72
C ASP A 413 6.60 -8.22 -5.78
N ILE A 414 7.59 -8.70 -5.00
CA ILE A 414 8.08 -10.06 -5.10
C ILE A 414 8.52 -10.58 -3.75
N THR A 415 7.92 -11.67 -3.28
CA THR A 415 8.47 -12.43 -2.15
C THR A 415 9.07 -13.75 -2.60
N ARG A 416 10.25 -14.05 -2.07
CA ARG A 416 10.85 -15.38 -2.10
C ARG A 416 11.33 -15.81 -0.71
N THR A 417 11.05 -17.07 -0.38
CA THR A 417 11.58 -17.71 0.82
C THR A 417 12.72 -18.63 0.43
N TYR A 418 13.95 -18.23 0.79
CA TYR A 418 15.18 -18.90 0.43
C TYR A 418 15.63 -19.89 1.51
N PRO A 419 15.84 -21.19 1.18
CA PRO A 419 16.45 -22.13 2.12
C PRO A 419 17.95 -21.85 2.27
N LEU A 420 18.40 -21.57 3.49
CA LEU A 420 19.82 -21.30 3.76
C LEU A 420 20.62 -22.55 4.19
N GLY A 421 19.94 -23.67 4.43
CA GLY A 421 20.61 -24.90 4.85
C GLY A 421 19.62 -25.95 5.39
N GLY A 422 19.99 -26.60 6.50
CA GLY A 422 19.14 -27.64 7.10
C GLY A 422 17.76 -27.12 7.50
N LEU A 423 16.72 -27.81 7.00
CA LEU A 423 15.31 -27.51 7.29
C LEU A 423 14.70 -28.66 8.11
N THR A 424 13.81 -28.31 9.03
CA THR A 424 12.95 -29.27 9.72
C THR A 424 11.88 -29.82 8.77
N GLU A 425 11.23 -30.92 9.16
CA GLU A 425 10.12 -31.49 8.39
C GLU A 425 8.93 -30.52 8.33
N ASP A 426 8.61 -29.86 9.44
CA ASP A 426 7.52 -28.87 9.50
C ASP A 426 7.79 -27.66 8.60
N GLU A 427 9.00 -27.10 8.60
CA GLU A 427 9.37 -26.01 7.69
C GLU A 427 9.20 -26.39 6.23
N ARG A 428 9.59 -27.61 5.85
CA ARG A 428 9.41 -28.11 4.50
C ARG A 428 7.93 -28.29 4.13
N LEU A 429 7.12 -28.80 5.06
CA LEU A 429 5.67 -28.94 4.87
C LEU A 429 5.00 -27.58 4.71
N PHE A 430 5.29 -26.62 5.59
CA PHE A 430 4.76 -25.25 5.51
C PHE A 430 5.13 -24.59 4.19
N TYR A 431 6.38 -24.73 3.74
CA TYR A 431 6.83 -24.25 2.43
C TYR A 431 6.04 -24.88 1.28
N THR A 432 5.88 -26.20 1.32
CA THR A 432 5.19 -26.91 0.23
C THR A 432 3.70 -26.58 0.18
N TRP A 433 3.04 -26.44 1.33
CA TRP A 433 1.63 -26.04 1.38
C TRP A 433 1.43 -24.56 0.96
N THR A 434 2.35 -23.68 1.33
CA THR A 434 2.35 -22.29 0.82
C THR A 434 2.50 -22.26 -0.71
N LEU A 435 3.40 -23.07 -1.25
CA LEU A 435 3.58 -23.20 -2.69
C LEU A 435 2.32 -23.77 -3.39
N GLN A 436 1.58 -24.70 -2.78
CA GLN A 436 0.29 -25.18 -3.30
C GLN A 436 -0.72 -24.03 -3.37
N CYS A 437 -0.83 -23.23 -2.31
CA CYS A 437 -1.71 -22.06 -2.28
C CYS A 437 -1.41 -21.10 -3.45
N HIS A 438 -0.14 -20.77 -3.63
CA HIS A 438 0.35 -19.92 -4.70
C HIS A 438 0.03 -20.50 -6.10
N ILE A 439 0.34 -21.76 -6.33
CA ILE A 439 0.09 -22.41 -7.63
C ILE A 439 -1.41 -22.50 -7.93
N ASP A 440 -2.23 -22.84 -6.93
CA ASP A 440 -3.67 -23.06 -7.17
C ASP A 440 -4.41 -21.80 -7.58
N ILE A 441 -4.08 -20.65 -7.01
CA ILE A 441 -4.66 -19.37 -7.46
C ILE A 441 -4.04 -18.93 -8.79
N ALA A 442 -2.73 -19.05 -8.99
CA ALA A 442 -2.07 -18.64 -10.22
C ALA A 442 -2.56 -19.41 -11.47
N ARG A 443 -3.01 -20.67 -11.32
CA ARG A 443 -3.57 -21.50 -12.39
C ARG A 443 -5.09 -21.49 -12.48
N ALA A 444 -5.78 -20.74 -11.61
CA ALA A 444 -7.23 -20.71 -11.56
C ALA A 444 -7.86 -20.23 -12.87
N VAL A 445 -9.00 -20.80 -13.19
CA VAL A 445 -9.90 -20.35 -14.28
C VAL A 445 -11.29 -20.19 -13.70
N TRP A 446 -11.90 -19.02 -13.94
CA TRP A 446 -13.19 -18.68 -13.32
C TRP A 446 -14.11 -17.91 -14.27
N LEU A 447 -15.37 -17.79 -13.91
CA LEU A 447 -16.35 -17.00 -14.65
C LEU A 447 -16.22 -15.50 -14.32
N ASP A 448 -16.45 -14.65 -15.29
CA ASP A 448 -16.25 -13.20 -15.27
C ASP A 448 -17.02 -12.42 -14.18
N TYR A 449 -17.90 -13.08 -13.44
CA TYR A 449 -18.58 -12.51 -12.27
C TYR A 449 -17.91 -12.80 -10.92
N CYS A 450 -16.85 -13.60 -10.89
CA CYS A 450 -16.16 -13.92 -9.63
C CYS A 450 -15.37 -12.71 -9.12
N ASP A 451 -15.53 -12.45 -7.84
CA ASP A 451 -14.84 -11.39 -7.11
C ASP A 451 -13.63 -11.90 -6.31
N GLY A 452 -12.91 -10.95 -5.70
CA GLY A 452 -11.70 -11.29 -4.94
C GLY A 452 -11.95 -12.21 -3.75
N HIS A 453 -13.13 -12.12 -3.11
CA HIS A 453 -13.52 -13.02 -2.02
C HIS A 453 -13.66 -14.48 -2.48
N MET A 454 -14.30 -14.69 -3.63
CA MET A 454 -14.47 -16.04 -4.20
C MET A 454 -13.11 -16.65 -4.56
N LEU A 455 -12.22 -15.86 -5.15
CA LEU A 455 -10.90 -16.32 -5.60
C LEU A 455 -9.93 -16.55 -4.43
N ASP A 456 -9.97 -15.72 -3.39
CA ASP A 456 -9.16 -15.89 -2.17
C ASP A 456 -9.35 -17.27 -1.53
N THR A 457 -10.56 -17.84 -1.62
CA THR A 457 -10.86 -19.17 -1.11
C THR A 457 -10.04 -20.26 -1.80
N ILE A 458 -9.76 -20.12 -3.11
CA ILE A 458 -8.96 -21.09 -3.87
C ILE A 458 -7.53 -21.13 -3.32
N ALA A 459 -6.94 -19.96 -3.05
CA ALA A 459 -5.61 -19.86 -2.50
C ALA A 459 -5.50 -20.42 -1.07
N ARG A 460 -6.54 -20.26 -0.24
CA ARG A 460 -6.49 -20.68 1.18
C ARG A 460 -6.78 -22.18 1.38
N GLU A 461 -7.49 -22.79 0.45
CA GLU A 461 -8.00 -24.16 0.61
C GLU A 461 -6.90 -25.20 0.90
N PRO A 462 -5.70 -25.17 0.26
CA PRO A 462 -4.63 -26.10 0.59
C PRO A 462 -4.18 -26.04 2.06
N LEU A 463 -4.08 -24.86 2.66
CA LEU A 463 -3.72 -24.71 4.08
C LEU A 463 -4.87 -25.11 5.02
N TRP A 464 -6.13 -24.81 4.65
CA TRP A 464 -7.29 -25.17 5.47
C TRP A 464 -7.45 -26.68 5.64
N ARG A 465 -7.05 -27.49 4.65
CA ARG A 465 -6.99 -28.97 4.80
C ARG A 465 -6.12 -29.41 5.96
N HIS A 466 -5.12 -28.60 6.33
CA HIS A 466 -4.19 -28.82 7.44
C HIS A 466 -4.54 -28.02 8.69
N LEU A 467 -5.72 -27.38 8.74
CA LEU A 467 -6.21 -26.54 9.84
C LEU A 467 -5.28 -25.33 10.11
N ILE A 468 -4.59 -24.86 9.09
CA ILE A 468 -3.72 -23.68 9.12
C ILE A 468 -4.38 -22.56 8.32
N ASN A 469 -4.17 -21.30 8.74
CA ASN A 469 -4.65 -20.13 8.05
C ASN A 469 -3.70 -18.96 8.26
N TYR A 470 -3.59 -18.06 7.29
CA TYR A 470 -2.91 -16.77 7.43
C TYR A 470 -3.94 -15.64 7.61
N ARG A 471 -3.55 -14.61 8.39
CA ARG A 471 -4.45 -13.53 8.82
C ARG A 471 -4.40 -12.30 7.91
N CYS A 472 -3.52 -12.25 6.91
CA CYS A 472 -3.46 -11.22 5.87
C CYS A 472 -4.33 -11.55 4.66
N GLY A 473 -4.40 -10.64 3.69
CA GLY A 473 -4.91 -10.92 2.35
C GLY A 473 -4.04 -11.94 1.63
N THR A 474 -4.56 -12.53 0.57
CA THR A 474 -3.77 -13.36 -0.37
C THR A 474 -3.11 -12.49 -1.43
N GLY A 475 -3.57 -11.27 -1.62
CA GLY A 475 -2.98 -10.34 -2.58
C GLY A 475 -3.78 -9.06 -2.75
N HIS A 476 -3.14 -8.08 -3.36
CA HIS A 476 -3.65 -6.75 -3.62
C HIS A 476 -3.30 -6.28 -5.03
N SER A 477 -3.99 -5.26 -5.52
CA SER A 477 -3.64 -4.61 -6.78
C SER A 477 -2.36 -3.79 -6.64
N VAL A 478 -1.59 -3.68 -7.74
CA VAL A 478 -0.36 -2.90 -7.83
C VAL A 478 -0.53 -1.77 -8.84
N SER A 479 -0.01 -0.57 -8.54
CA SER A 479 -0.04 0.58 -9.45
C SER A 479 0.93 0.41 -10.62
N HIS A 480 0.62 1.08 -11.73
CA HIS A 480 1.61 1.32 -12.78
C HIS A 480 2.40 2.61 -12.46
N VAL A 481 3.67 2.50 -12.13
CA VAL A 481 4.56 3.60 -11.68
C VAL A 481 3.95 4.38 -10.51
N GLY A 482 3.71 3.68 -9.40
CA GLY A 482 3.06 4.25 -8.23
C GLY A 482 3.15 3.34 -7.01
N ASN A 483 2.23 3.50 -6.08
CA ASN A 483 2.20 2.73 -4.84
C ASN A 483 2.09 1.22 -5.12
N VAL A 484 2.79 0.43 -4.34
CA VAL A 484 2.71 -1.02 -4.37
C VAL A 484 1.29 -1.51 -4.06
N HIS A 485 0.62 -0.92 -3.08
CA HIS A 485 -0.78 -1.18 -2.78
C HIS A 485 -1.71 -0.24 -3.57
N GLU A 486 -2.57 -0.80 -4.38
CA GLU A 486 -3.62 -0.07 -5.10
C GLU A 486 -4.98 -0.76 -4.87
N GLY A 487 -6.04 -0.12 -5.27
CA GLY A 487 -7.39 -0.70 -5.35
C GLY A 487 -7.92 -0.66 -6.80
N PRO A 488 -9.16 -1.11 -7.03
CA PRO A 488 -10.15 -1.56 -6.05
C PRO A 488 -10.12 -3.07 -5.75
N HIS A 489 -9.48 -3.88 -6.61
CA HIS A 489 -9.48 -5.33 -6.50
C HIS A 489 -8.35 -5.84 -5.58
N ALA A 490 -8.63 -6.92 -4.89
CA ALA A 490 -7.69 -7.63 -4.03
C ALA A 490 -8.17 -9.08 -3.83
N LEU A 491 -7.26 -9.98 -3.51
CA LEU A 491 -7.58 -11.34 -3.09
C LEU A 491 -7.65 -11.40 -1.57
N ASN A 492 -8.84 -11.25 -1.00
CA ASN A 492 -9.07 -11.38 0.43
C ASN A 492 -10.53 -11.67 0.75
N GLY A 493 -10.81 -12.14 1.95
CA GLY A 493 -12.13 -12.56 2.40
C GLY A 493 -13.21 -11.47 2.49
N ARG A 494 -12.96 -10.25 2.03
CA ARG A 494 -13.90 -9.11 2.09
C ARG A 494 -14.04 -8.35 0.78
N ASN A 495 -13.13 -8.55 -0.18
CA ASN A 495 -13.13 -7.79 -1.44
C ASN A 495 -14.18 -8.35 -2.41
N THR A 496 -15.15 -7.52 -2.76
CA THR A 496 -16.25 -7.86 -3.69
C THR A 496 -16.07 -7.26 -5.09
N THR A 497 -14.87 -6.78 -5.41
CA THR A 497 -14.56 -6.28 -6.75
C THR A 497 -14.39 -7.45 -7.70
N VAL A 498 -15.19 -7.44 -8.76
CA VAL A 498 -15.11 -8.43 -9.84
C VAL A 498 -13.88 -8.17 -10.69
N PHE A 499 -13.10 -9.23 -10.93
CA PHE A 499 -11.90 -9.13 -11.76
C PHE A 499 -12.24 -8.89 -13.23
N LYS A 500 -11.37 -8.11 -13.90
CA LYS A 500 -11.46 -7.80 -15.33
C LYS A 500 -10.12 -8.00 -16.01
N PRO A 501 -10.10 -8.35 -17.31
CA PRO A 501 -8.85 -8.37 -18.07
C PRO A 501 -8.09 -7.04 -17.96
N GLY A 502 -6.78 -7.11 -17.79
CA GLY A 502 -5.92 -5.96 -17.54
C GLY A 502 -5.74 -5.56 -16.08
N MET A 503 -6.41 -6.22 -15.14
CA MET A 503 -6.14 -6.08 -13.71
C MET A 503 -4.90 -6.87 -13.32
N ILE A 504 -4.04 -6.26 -12.49
CA ILE A 504 -2.84 -6.89 -11.91
C ILE A 504 -3.07 -7.05 -10.41
N VAL A 505 -2.71 -8.22 -9.86
CA VAL A 505 -2.88 -8.54 -8.44
C VAL A 505 -1.70 -9.36 -7.95
N THR A 506 -1.24 -9.14 -6.72
CA THR A 506 -0.26 -10.04 -6.08
C THR A 506 -0.92 -11.36 -5.69
N ASP A 507 -0.12 -12.39 -5.56
CA ASP A 507 -0.47 -13.74 -5.15
C ASP A 507 0.58 -14.15 -4.10
N GLU A 508 0.30 -13.85 -2.82
CA GLU A 508 1.25 -13.86 -1.70
C GLU A 508 0.77 -14.67 -0.47
N PRO A 509 0.26 -15.89 -0.65
CA PRO A 509 -0.11 -16.72 0.49
C PRO A 509 1.09 -17.01 1.38
N GLY A 510 0.85 -17.28 2.66
CA GLY A 510 1.93 -17.57 3.59
C GLY A 510 1.54 -18.39 4.81
N VAL A 511 2.56 -18.85 5.53
CA VAL A 511 2.45 -19.47 6.87
C VAL A 511 3.32 -18.67 7.84
N TYR A 512 2.75 -18.26 8.98
CA TYR A 512 3.41 -17.39 9.94
C TYR A 512 3.24 -17.95 11.36
N GLU A 513 4.25 -18.75 11.79
CA GLU A 513 4.26 -19.38 13.10
C GLU A 513 5.13 -18.58 14.08
N GLY A 514 4.46 -17.89 15.00
CA GLY A 514 5.11 -16.97 15.96
C GLY A 514 6.27 -17.60 16.72
N GLY A 515 7.45 -16.99 16.63
CA GLY A 515 8.67 -17.47 17.26
C GLY A 515 9.32 -18.69 16.56
N VAL A 516 8.81 -19.13 15.43
CA VAL A 516 9.28 -20.32 14.69
C VAL A 516 9.74 -19.93 13.28
N VAL A 517 8.81 -19.58 12.38
CA VAL A 517 9.11 -19.35 10.96
C VAL A 517 8.00 -18.52 10.30
N GLY A 518 8.39 -17.73 9.29
CA GLY A 518 7.48 -17.15 8.29
C GLY A 518 7.89 -17.61 6.90
N ILE A 519 6.89 -17.93 6.09
CA ILE A 519 7.06 -18.36 4.69
C ILE A 519 6.03 -17.62 3.86
N ARG A 520 6.46 -16.93 2.81
CA ARG A 520 5.63 -16.30 1.78
C ARG A 520 6.24 -16.57 0.42
N ILE A 521 5.43 -16.88 -0.56
CA ILE A 521 5.84 -17.03 -1.96
C ILE A 521 4.91 -16.17 -2.77
N GLU A 522 5.46 -15.25 -3.55
CA GLU A 522 4.69 -14.22 -4.22
C GLU A 522 5.11 -13.99 -5.65
N ASN A 523 4.11 -13.79 -6.49
CA ASN A 523 4.21 -13.21 -7.83
C ASN A 523 3.12 -12.16 -8.03
N GLU A 524 3.33 -11.22 -8.94
CA GLU A 524 2.24 -10.48 -9.55
C GLU A 524 1.62 -11.28 -10.69
N LEU A 525 0.30 -11.25 -10.75
CA LEU A 525 -0.52 -11.95 -11.74
C LEU A 525 -1.33 -10.95 -12.54
N GLU A 526 -1.35 -11.11 -13.86
CA GLU A 526 -2.23 -10.36 -14.76
C GLU A 526 -3.48 -11.18 -15.07
N CYS A 527 -4.66 -10.58 -14.87
CA CYS A 527 -5.93 -11.16 -15.27
C CYS A 527 -6.16 -10.98 -16.78
N TYR A 528 -6.49 -12.06 -17.47
CA TYR A 528 -6.78 -12.03 -18.91
C TYR A 528 -8.02 -12.84 -19.28
N HIS A 529 -8.61 -12.53 -20.43
CA HIS A 529 -9.70 -13.31 -20.99
C HIS A 529 -9.18 -14.65 -21.54
N LYS A 530 -9.68 -15.76 -21.00
CA LYS A 530 -9.25 -17.12 -21.33
C LYS A 530 -10.04 -17.72 -22.51
N ALA A 531 -11.38 -17.69 -22.40
CA ALA A 531 -12.26 -18.29 -23.42
C ALA A 531 -13.73 -17.86 -23.19
N SER A 532 -14.54 -17.94 -24.23
CA SER A 532 -15.98 -17.80 -24.19
C SER A 532 -16.67 -19.07 -24.72
N ASN A 533 -17.73 -19.49 -24.07
CA ASN A 533 -18.57 -20.59 -24.53
C ASN A 533 -20.02 -20.46 -24.02
N GLN A 534 -20.85 -21.52 -24.19
CA GLN A 534 -22.26 -21.50 -23.78
C GLN A 534 -22.48 -21.35 -22.26
N TYR A 535 -21.45 -21.48 -21.44
CA TYR A 535 -21.51 -21.34 -19.97
C TYR A 535 -21.11 -19.93 -19.50
N GLY A 536 -20.50 -19.09 -20.37
CA GLY A 536 -20.12 -17.71 -20.07
C GLY A 536 -18.72 -17.35 -20.52
N GLU A 537 -18.26 -16.22 -20.00
CA GLU A 537 -16.91 -15.69 -20.21
C GLU A 537 -15.97 -16.22 -19.12
N PHE A 538 -14.87 -16.81 -19.51
CA PHE A 538 -13.89 -17.35 -18.59
C PHE A 538 -12.63 -16.49 -18.55
N LEU A 539 -12.21 -16.14 -17.34
CA LEU A 539 -10.97 -15.42 -17.05
C LEU A 539 -9.94 -16.36 -16.44
N ALA A 540 -8.69 -15.95 -16.49
CA ALA A 540 -7.56 -16.65 -15.85
C ALA A 540 -6.47 -15.66 -15.49
N PHE A 541 -5.51 -16.10 -14.69
CA PHE A 541 -4.28 -15.37 -14.41
C PHE A 541 -3.11 -15.87 -15.26
N CYS A 542 -2.15 -14.97 -15.53
CA CYS A 542 -0.80 -15.33 -15.94
C CYS A 542 0.22 -14.59 -15.07
N PRO A 543 1.26 -15.26 -14.57
CA PRO A 543 2.34 -14.61 -13.83
C PRO A 543 3.09 -13.60 -14.72
N ILE A 544 3.38 -12.44 -14.16
CA ILE A 544 4.26 -11.45 -14.79
C ILE A 544 5.57 -11.27 -14.02
N THR A 545 5.69 -11.87 -12.83
CA THR A 545 6.94 -11.98 -12.07
C THR A 545 7.77 -13.15 -12.58
N PHE A 546 9.04 -12.91 -12.91
CA PHE A 546 9.95 -13.91 -13.45
C PHE A 546 11.17 -14.11 -12.53
N VAL A 547 10.97 -14.83 -11.42
CA VAL A 547 12.01 -15.15 -10.44
C VAL A 547 11.90 -16.63 -10.06
N PRO A 548 13.00 -17.44 -10.04
CA PRO A 548 12.90 -18.85 -9.69
C PRO A 548 12.31 -19.06 -8.29
N ILE A 549 11.46 -20.06 -8.16
CA ILE A 549 10.95 -20.56 -6.87
C ILE A 549 11.87 -21.70 -6.41
N ALA A 550 12.31 -21.70 -5.15
CA ALA A 550 13.18 -22.72 -4.62
C ALA A 550 12.50 -24.09 -4.59
N THR A 551 13.10 -25.09 -5.21
CA THR A 551 12.53 -26.45 -5.31
C THR A 551 13.07 -27.42 -4.26
N SER A 552 14.23 -27.12 -3.65
CA SER A 552 14.85 -28.00 -2.66
C SER A 552 14.05 -28.22 -1.37
N PRO A 553 13.19 -27.26 -0.90
CA PRO A 553 12.35 -27.49 0.27
C PRO A 553 11.13 -28.37 0.00
N ILE A 554 10.73 -28.56 -1.25
CA ILE A 554 9.50 -29.27 -1.61
C ILE A 554 9.53 -30.70 -1.05
N VAL A 555 8.45 -31.08 -0.36
CA VAL A 555 8.25 -32.44 0.14
C VAL A 555 7.75 -33.34 -1.02
N PRO A 556 8.47 -34.38 -1.39
CA PRO A 556 8.05 -35.26 -2.49
C PRO A 556 6.66 -35.88 -2.25
N GLY A 557 5.83 -35.89 -3.29
CA GLY A 557 4.49 -36.47 -3.24
C GLY A 557 3.40 -35.61 -2.60
N VAL A 558 3.71 -34.41 -2.14
CA VAL A 558 2.72 -33.44 -1.63
C VAL A 558 2.10 -32.65 -2.77
N LEU A 559 2.91 -32.14 -3.69
CA LEU A 559 2.39 -31.49 -4.90
C LEU A 559 1.73 -32.52 -5.83
N SER A 560 0.57 -32.20 -6.35
CA SER A 560 -0.09 -32.96 -7.41
C SER A 560 0.69 -32.88 -8.73
N ARG A 561 0.35 -33.74 -9.68
CA ARG A 561 0.97 -33.73 -11.02
C ARG A 561 0.74 -32.39 -11.74
N ASP A 562 -0.47 -31.86 -11.65
CA ASP A 562 -0.82 -30.60 -12.30
C ASP A 562 -0.05 -29.40 -11.70
N GLU A 563 0.16 -29.38 -10.38
CA GLU A 563 0.96 -28.36 -9.69
C GLU A 563 2.44 -28.45 -10.10
N LEU A 564 2.99 -29.66 -10.20
CA LEU A 564 4.35 -29.86 -10.69
C LEU A 564 4.51 -29.43 -12.15
N ASP A 565 3.56 -29.76 -13.01
CA ASP A 565 3.58 -29.39 -14.42
C ASP A 565 3.48 -27.87 -14.58
N TRP A 566 2.69 -27.20 -13.74
CA TRP A 566 2.62 -25.74 -13.69
C TRP A 566 3.96 -25.13 -13.25
N LEU A 567 4.55 -25.60 -12.16
CA LEU A 567 5.84 -25.10 -11.66
C LEU A 567 6.96 -25.27 -12.69
N ASN A 568 7.02 -26.42 -13.34
CA ASN A 568 7.99 -26.68 -14.41
C ASN A 568 7.75 -25.78 -15.63
N ALA A 569 6.50 -25.46 -15.96
CA ALA A 569 6.17 -24.51 -17.02
C ALA A 569 6.58 -23.09 -16.66
N TYR A 570 6.29 -22.65 -15.43
CA TYR A 570 6.71 -21.35 -14.90
C TYR A 570 8.24 -21.20 -14.94
N HIS A 571 8.99 -22.19 -14.47
CA HIS A 571 10.46 -22.16 -14.51
C HIS A 571 11.02 -22.10 -15.95
N ARG A 572 10.39 -22.76 -16.92
CA ARG A 572 10.79 -22.61 -18.33
C ARG A 572 10.60 -21.17 -18.81
N GLU A 573 9.46 -20.57 -18.48
CA GLU A 573 9.18 -19.18 -18.85
C GLU A 573 10.16 -18.21 -18.19
N VAL A 574 10.45 -18.37 -16.90
CA VAL A 574 11.48 -17.61 -16.17
C VAL A 574 12.81 -17.68 -16.92
N PHE A 575 13.25 -18.88 -17.29
CA PHE A 575 14.51 -19.04 -18.03
C PHE A 575 14.46 -18.37 -19.39
N GLU A 576 13.40 -18.55 -20.16
CA GLU A 576 13.23 -17.97 -21.51
C GLU A 576 13.25 -16.44 -21.48
N LYS A 577 12.61 -15.82 -20.48
CA LYS A 577 12.54 -14.36 -20.32
C LYS A 577 13.85 -13.74 -19.85
N LEU A 578 14.55 -14.37 -18.92
CA LEU A 578 15.71 -13.78 -18.26
C LEU A 578 17.05 -14.14 -18.94
N ALA A 579 17.20 -15.35 -19.46
CA ALA A 579 18.46 -15.82 -20.04
C ALA A 579 19.08 -14.90 -21.11
N PRO A 580 18.30 -14.22 -21.98
CA PRO A 580 18.86 -13.30 -22.97
C PRO A 580 19.57 -12.07 -22.38
N ARG A 581 19.32 -11.75 -21.09
CA ARG A 581 19.81 -10.56 -20.39
C ARG A 581 20.92 -10.86 -19.38
N LEU A 582 21.29 -12.12 -19.26
CA LEU A 582 22.26 -12.64 -18.31
C LEU A 582 23.59 -12.99 -19.01
N THR A 583 24.68 -12.92 -18.25
CA THR A 583 25.97 -13.47 -18.67
C THR A 583 25.91 -15.00 -18.77
N GLU A 584 26.94 -15.64 -19.33
CA GLU A 584 26.99 -17.09 -19.48
C GLU A 584 26.92 -17.80 -18.11
N ASP A 585 27.73 -17.35 -17.14
CA ASP A 585 27.75 -17.92 -15.79
C ASP A 585 26.40 -17.74 -15.06
N GLU A 586 25.76 -16.55 -15.19
CA GLU A 586 24.46 -16.26 -14.62
C GLU A 586 23.37 -17.15 -15.26
N ARG A 587 23.44 -17.38 -16.58
CA ARG A 587 22.52 -18.28 -17.30
C ARG A 587 22.66 -19.74 -16.85
N ASP A 588 23.91 -20.19 -16.67
CA ASP A 588 24.18 -21.54 -16.20
C ASP A 588 23.66 -21.77 -14.76
N TRP A 589 23.78 -20.72 -13.94
CA TRP A 589 23.18 -20.74 -12.59
C TRP A 589 21.64 -20.79 -12.69
N LEU A 590 21.03 -19.91 -13.50
CA LEU A 590 19.58 -19.85 -13.68
C LEU A 590 19.03 -21.17 -14.23
N ALA A 591 19.72 -21.79 -15.20
CA ALA A 591 19.33 -23.07 -15.76
C ALA A 591 19.24 -24.17 -14.70
N LYS A 592 20.15 -24.18 -13.71
CA LYS A 592 20.12 -25.12 -12.57
C LYS A 592 18.92 -24.85 -11.65
N LYS A 593 18.60 -23.57 -11.38
CA LYS A 593 17.45 -23.18 -10.54
C LYS A 593 16.10 -23.47 -11.21
N CYS A 594 16.04 -23.37 -12.52
CA CYS A 594 14.85 -23.66 -13.34
C CYS A 594 14.78 -25.10 -13.85
N ALA A 595 15.67 -25.99 -13.40
CA ALA A 595 15.65 -27.39 -13.82
C ALA A 595 14.32 -28.06 -13.42
N ALA A 596 13.74 -28.81 -14.36
CA ALA A 596 12.48 -29.51 -14.11
C ALA A 596 12.64 -30.55 -12.98
N ILE A 597 11.65 -30.57 -12.08
CA ILE A 597 11.56 -31.57 -11.00
C ILE A 597 10.54 -32.65 -11.38
N GLY A 598 10.83 -33.88 -10.96
CA GLY A 598 9.91 -35.03 -11.10
C GLY A 598 8.89 -35.08 -9.97
N ALA A 599 7.84 -35.91 -10.18
CA ALA A 599 6.85 -36.21 -9.16
C ALA A 599 7.42 -37.04 -8.00
#